data_ca9ec3ce6e270b988df01a04548f9945
#
_entry.id   ca9ec3ce6e270b988df01a04548f9945
#
_cell.length_a   1.000
_cell.length_b   1.000
_cell.length_c   1.000
_cell.angle_alpha   90.00
_cell.angle_beta   90.00
_cell.angle_gamma   90.00
#
_symmetry.space_group_name_H-M   'P 1'
#
loop_
_entity.id
_entity.type
_entity.pdbx_description
1 polymer ?
#
loop_
_entity_poly.entity_id
_entity_poly.type
_entity_poly.pdbx_seq_one_letter_code
_entity_poly.pdbx_strand_id
1 'polypeptide(L)'
;MADPENTVLVLGLGDLGQRVVDVLSHRPGGRLVAAARDAEHARSVAGQAALVAALCGGPRTVEPAVVDLAEPDTIAELLVRLQPDVIVLTASRLTWWRVPERARVLPYGAWLPLHVTLVRSLMEARNAARVAAPVVALPFPDAVGPVLAGAGLAPETGAGNVLEMATKLAVVVAERAGVTLEAVDVRLVAHHATERIAFSAFGGLGGDEGGPIGPPPLHAGVSVSGEAMPDDEVRELLTAAYPLLSGPATHELTAAATAATVWALLSDQPRRLHVPAPAGRPGGYPVRVSRAGIELDLPPDMKEADAIAVNAVAARWDGIERIEPDGAFVYCRWVSDALERTLGVRIERVEPAESDAIADDLEARLARV
;
A
#
# COMPACT_ATOMS: atom_id res chain seq x y z
N MET A 1 0.97 -19.10 17.30
CA MET A 1 2.42 -18.80 17.27
C MET A 1 2.86 -18.86 15.82
N ALA A 2 3.75 -17.97 15.36
CA ALA A 2 4.30 -18.13 14.01
C ALA A 2 5.13 -19.42 13.95
N ASP A 3 5.02 -20.13 12.83
CA ASP A 3 5.84 -21.29 12.54
C ASP A 3 7.31 -20.84 12.54
N PRO A 4 8.23 -21.49 13.27
CA PRO A 4 9.64 -21.12 13.31
C PRO A 4 10.36 -21.21 11.96
N GLU A 5 9.74 -21.80 10.95
CA GLU A 5 10.31 -21.98 9.61
C GLU A 5 9.91 -20.90 8.59
N ASN A 6 8.92 -20.02 8.88
CA ASN A 6 8.44 -19.04 7.90
C ASN A 6 9.52 -18.02 7.52
N THR A 7 9.66 -17.77 6.21
CA THR A 7 10.59 -16.77 5.64
C THR A 7 9.80 -15.57 5.09
N VAL A 8 10.08 -14.37 5.59
CA VAL A 8 9.56 -13.11 5.06
C VAL A 8 10.68 -12.37 4.36
N LEU A 9 10.47 -12.00 3.09
CA LEU A 9 11.40 -11.20 2.30
C LEU A 9 10.88 -9.76 2.18
N VAL A 10 11.66 -8.79 2.65
CA VAL A 10 11.38 -7.36 2.48
C VAL A 10 12.32 -6.79 1.42
N LEU A 11 11.75 -6.28 0.33
CA LEU A 11 12.43 -5.71 -0.83
C LEU A 11 12.34 -4.18 -0.81
N GLY A 12 13.50 -3.54 -0.70
CA GLY A 12 13.62 -2.09 -0.55
C GLY A 12 13.74 -1.68 0.94
N LEU A 13 14.84 -1.02 1.27
CA LEU A 13 15.16 -0.60 2.64
C LEU A 13 15.28 0.93 2.75
N GLY A 14 14.36 1.65 2.08
CA GLY A 14 14.14 3.06 2.31
C GLY A 14 13.54 3.31 3.71
N ASP A 15 13.10 4.53 4.01
CA ASP A 15 12.52 4.86 5.32
C ASP A 15 11.39 3.90 5.72
N LEU A 16 10.43 3.65 4.82
CA LEU A 16 9.34 2.71 5.08
C LEU A 16 9.82 1.27 5.25
N GLY A 17 10.73 0.81 4.37
CA GLY A 17 11.23 -0.57 4.42
C GLY A 17 12.00 -0.89 5.70
N GLN A 18 12.80 0.06 6.21
CA GLN A 18 13.47 -0.07 7.49
C GLN A 18 12.47 -0.24 8.65
N ARG A 19 11.40 0.58 8.67
CA ARG A 19 10.34 0.49 9.68
C ARG A 19 9.58 -0.83 9.59
N VAL A 20 9.30 -1.32 8.38
CA VAL A 20 8.67 -2.64 8.17
C VAL A 20 9.55 -3.75 8.73
N VAL A 21 10.85 -3.72 8.44
CA VAL A 21 11.83 -4.70 8.99
C VAL A 21 11.86 -4.61 10.52
N ASP A 22 11.88 -3.39 11.07
CA ASP A 22 11.88 -3.16 12.51
C ASP A 22 10.63 -3.78 13.18
N VAL A 23 9.44 -3.39 12.74
CA VAL A 23 8.17 -3.91 13.31
C VAL A 23 8.06 -5.43 13.15
N LEU A 24 8.45 -5.98 12.00
CA LEU A 24 8.45 -7.43 11.80
C LEU A 24 9.44 -8.14 12.72
N SER A 25 10.55 -7.52 13.09
CA SER A 25 11.58 -8.09 13.96
C SER A 25 11.14 -8.26 15.42
N HIS A 26 10.13 -7.47 15.87
CA HIS A 26 9.61 -7.56 17.24
C HIS A 26 8.85 -8.87 17.53
N ARG A 27 8.42 -9.60 16.51
CA ARG A 27 7.71 -10.87 16.71
C ARG A 27 8.68 -12.03 16.59
N PRO A 28 8.76 -12.92 17.60
CA PRO A 28 9.66 -14.05 17.57
C PRO A 28 9.27 -15.09 16.50
N GLY A 29 10.25 -15.84 16.05
CA GLY A 29 10.10 -16.97 15.13
C GLY A 29 10.30 -16.60 13.65
N GLY A 30 10.75 -17.59 12.88
CA GLY A 30 10.99 -17.50 11.46
C GLY A 30 12.22 -16.68 11.05
N ARG A 31 12.38 -16.54 9.75
CA ARG A 31 13.47 -15.85 9.07
C ARG A 31 12.96 -14.56 8.43
N LEU A 32 13.65 -13.45 8.65
CA LEU A 32 13.39 -12.16 8.00
C LEU A 32 14.58 -11.81 7.12
N VAL A 33 14.34 -11.60 5.83
CA VAL A 33 15.39 -11.22 4.89
C VAL A 33 15.17 -9.77 4.47
N ALA A 34 16.15 -8.91 4.77
CA ALA A 34 16.16 -7.50 4.45
C ALA A 34 17.01 -7.25 3.19
N ALA A 35 16.37 -6.90 2.07
CA ALA A 35 17.03 -6.83 0.77
C ALA A 35 17.07 -5.42 0.19
N ALA A 36 18.25 -4.98 -0.25
CA ALA A 36 18.49 -3.70 -0.93
C ALA A 36 19.57 -3.83 -2.01
N ARG A 37 19.73 -2.80 -2.83
CA ARG A 37 20.82 -2.72 -3.83
C ARG A 37 22.20 -2.54 -3.18
N ASP A 38 22.26 -1.76 -2.12
CA ASP A 38 23.48 -1.51 -1.38
C ASP A 38 23.70 -2.57 -0.30
N ALA A 39 24.79 -3.33 -0.43
CA ALA A 39 25.14 -4.43 0.46
C ALA A 39 25.47 -4.00 1.90
N GLU A 40 26.08 -2.82 2.07
CA GLU A 40 26.43 -2.29 3.39
C GLU A 40 25.18 -1.81 4.11
N HIS A 41 24.30 -1.12 3.40
CA HIS A 41 23.01 -0.71 3.93
C HIS A 41 22.14 -1.92 4.33
N ALA A 42 22.04 -2.95 3.48
CA ALA A 42 21.31 -4.16 3.81
C ALA A 42 21.85 -4.84 5.07
N ARG A 43 23.20 -4.95 5.20
CA ARG A 43 23.85 -5.51 6.41
C ARG A 43 23.55 -4.66 7.66
N SER A 44 23.58 -3.33 7.54
CA SER A 44 23.35 -2.42 8.66
C SER A 44 21.92 -2.54 9.17
N VAL A 45 20.92 -2.54 8.26
CA VAL A 45 19.50 -2.72 8.62
C VAL A 45 19.26 -4.07 9.25
N ALA A 46 19.76 -5.15 8.64
CA ALA A 46 19.60 -6.50 9.17
C ALA A 46 20.26 -6.66 10.55
N GLY A 47 21.47 -6.11 10.73
CA GLY A 47 22.19 -6.14 12.00
C GLY A 47 21.46 -5.40 13.12
N GLN A 48 20.95 -4.20 12.83
CA GLN A 48 20.14 -3.46 13.79
C GLN A 48 18.85 -4.20 14.16
N ALA A 49 18.12 -4.72 13.17
CA ALA A 49 16.89 -5.46 13.41
C ALA A 49 17.13 -6.76 14.21
N ALA A 50 18.25 -7.44 14.00
CA ALA A 50 18.63 -8.59 14.80
C ALA A 50 18.87 -8.24 16.29
N LEU A 51 19.48 -7.08 16.56
CA LEU A 51 19.67 -6.59 17.94
C LEU A 51 18.33 -6.21 18.58
N VAL A 52 17.44 -5.54 17.83
CA VAL A 52 16.08 -5.21 18.30
C VAL A 52 15.30 -6.49 18.62
N ALA A 53 15.32 -7.48 17.73
CA ALA A 53 14.68 -8.77 17.98
C ALA A 53 15.18 -9.43 19.29
N ALA A 54 16.49 -9.42 19.51
CA ALA A 54 17.09 -9.98 20.74
C ALA A 54 16.67 -9.20 22.00
N LEU A 55 16.61 -7.87 21.93
CA LEU A 55 16.17 -7.02 23.04
C LEU A 55 14.69 -7.19 23.37
N CYS A 56 13.85 -7.43 22.35
CA CYS A 56 12.41 -7.66 22.51
C CYS A 56 12.07 -9.11 22.95
N GLY A 57 13.07 -9.96 23.19
CA GLY A 57 12.88 -11.28 23.78
C GLY A 57 12.49 -12.39 22.80
N GLY A 58 12.68 -12.17 21.50
CA GLY A 58 12.39 -13.18 20.47
C GLY A 58 13.58 -13.49 19.59
N PRO A 59 14.06 -14.74 19.52
CA PRO A 59 15.01 -15.13 18.49
C PRO A 59 14.29 -15.10 17.13
N ARG A 60 14.66 -14.15 16.29
CA ARG A 60 14.32 -14.13 14.87
C ARG A 60 15.62 -14.00 14.10
N THR A 61 15.81 -14.87 13.12
CA THR A 61 16.94 -14.72 12.21
C THR A 61 16.65 -13.56 11.27
N VAL A 62 17.51 -12.53 11.29
CA VAL A 62 17.44 -11.41 10.33
C VAL A 62 18.70 -11.43 9.47
N GLU A 63 18.51 -11.53 8.17
CA GLU A 63 19.61 -11.70 7.21
C GLU A 63 19.58 -10.60 6.15
N PRO A 64 20.74 -10.07 5.74
CA PRO A 64 20.82 -9.17 4.60
C PRO A 64 20.78 -9.94 3.28
N ALA A 65 20.20 -9.33 2.25
CA ALA A 65 20.32 -9.77 0.87
C ALA A 65 20.60 -8.57 -0.06
N VAL A 66 21.25 -8.85 -1.19
CA VAL A 66 21.51 -7.84 -2.22
C VAL A 66 20.69 -8.18 -3.46
N VAL A 67 19.93 -7.21 -3.95
CA VAL A 67 19.11 -7.33 -5.16
C VAL A 67 18.85 -5.96 -5.76
N ASP A 68 18.95 -5.85 -7.07
CA ASP A 68 18.45 -4.70 -7.83
C ASP A 68 17.07 -5.05 -8.42
N LEU A 69 16.07 -4.28 -8.03
CA LEU A 69 14.70 -4.48 -8.51
C LEU A 69 14.47 -4.02 -9.97
N ALA A 70 15.46 -3.36 -10.56
CA ALA A 70 15.46 -3.07 -12.00
C ALA A 70 15.92 -4.28 -12.86
N GLU A 71 16.46 -5.32 -12.20
CA GLU A 71 17.05 -6.49 -12.85
C GLU A 71 16.23 -7.76 -12.53
N PRO A 72 15.22 -8.12 -13.32
CA PRO A 72 14.30 -9.23 -13.01
C PRO A 72 15.00 -10.58 -12.78
N ASP A 73 16.10 -10.85 -13.49
CA ASP A 73 16.84 -12.11 -13.36
C ASP A 73 17.45 -12.24 -11.94
N THR A 74 18.01 -11.15 -11.39
CA THR A 74 18.57 -11.14 -10.05
C THR A 74 17.49 -11.33 -8.97
N ILE A 75 16.29 -10.81 -9.21
CA ILE A 75 15.13 -11.04 -8.35
C ILE A 75 14.73 -12.52 -8.41
N ALA A 76 14.61 -13.09 -9.62
CA ALA A 76 14.22 -14.49 -9.79
C ALA A 76 15.21 -15.45 -9.10
N GLU A 77 16.53 -15.23 -9.25
CA GLU A 77 17.56 -16.00 -8.56
C GLU A 77 17.42 -15.90 -7.03
N LEU A 78 17.17 -14.68 -6.50
CA LEU A 78 16.95 -14.48 -5.08
C LEU A 78 15.72 -15.25 -4.58
N LEU A 79 14.62 -15.20 -5.30
CA LEU A 79 13.36 -15.88 -4.96
C LEU A 79 13.52 -17.40 -4.99
N VAL A 80 14.18 -17.96 -6.00
CA VAL A 80 14.47 -19.40 -6.09
C VAL A 80 15.33 -19.85 -4.92
N ARG A 81 16.33 -19.08 -4.53
CA ARG A 81 17.23 -19.39 -3.41
C ARG A 81 16.54 -19.33 -2.07
N LEU A 82 15.69 -18.34 -1.85
CA LEU A 82 15.07 -18.07 -0.53
C LEU A 82 13.79 -18.84 -0.30
N GLN A 83 13.00 -19.13 -1.34
CA GLN A 83 11.65 -19.70 -1.25
C GLN A 83 10.83 -19.02 -0.13
N PRO A 84 10.58 -17.70 -0.22
CA PRO A 84 9.88 -16.99 0.85
C PRO A 84 8.43 -17.45 0.98
N ASP A 85 7.86 -17.33 2.18
CA ASP A 85 6.42 -17.53 2.43
C ASP A 85 5.59 -16.27 2.17
N VAL A 86 6.20 -15.10 2.36
CA VAL A 86 5.59 -13.78 2.04
C VAL A 86 6.68 -12.85 1.52
N ILE A 87 6.36 -12.09 0.48
CA ILE A 87 7.21 -11.03 -0.08
C ILE A 87 6.55 -9.69 0.20
N VAL A 88 7.31 -8.75 0.75
CA VAL A 88 6.90 -7.35 0.95
C VAL A 88 7.74 -6.45 0.06
N LEU A 89 7.11 -5.69 -0.81
CA LEU A 89 7.78 -4.70 -1.64
C LEU A 89 7.47 -3.29 -1.14
N THR A 90 8.50 -2.60 -0.66
CA THR A 90 8.41 -1.21 -0.19
C THR A 90 9.10 -0.21 -1.12
N ALA A 91 9.87 -0.72 -2.08
CA ALA A 91 10.62 0.13 -3.00
C ALA A 91 9.73 0.75 -4.07
N SER A 92 9.95 2.03 -4.33
CA SER A 92 9.38 2.79 -5.43
C SER A 92 10.46 3.67 -6.05
N ARG A 93 10.30 4.04 -7.30
CA ARG A 93 11.16 5.04 -7.96
C ARG A 93 10.91 6.45 -7.43
N LEU A 94 9.74 6.69 -6.82
CA LEU A 94 9.38 7.97 -6.22
C LEU A 94 9.49 7.92 -4.69
N THR A 95 10.17 8.91 -4.15
CA THR A 95 10.16 9.21 -2.71
C THR A 95 9.30 10.45 -2.49
N TRP A 96 8.02 10.26 -2.14
CA TRP A 96 7.01 11.33 -2.15
C TRP A 96 7.38 12.56 -1.30
N TRP A 97 8.02 12.38 -0.16
CA TRP A 97 8.45 13.51 0.70
C TRP A 97 9.69 14.24 0.19
N ARG A 98 10.36 13.70 -0.84
CA ARG A 98 11.48 14.34 -1.53
C ARG A 98 11.08 15.00 -2.85
N VAL A 99 9.80 14.91 -3.22
CA VAL A 99 9.29 15.61 -4.40
C VAL A 99 9.54 17.11 -4.24
N PRO A 100 10.16 17.79 -5.23
CA PRO A 100 10.39 19.22 -5.19
C PRO A 100 9.10 20.00 -4.93
N GLU A 101 9.19 21.11 -4.18
CA GLU A 101 8.02 21.89 -3.76
C GLU A 101 7.12 22.29 -4.95
N ARG A 102 7.75 22.70 -6.07
CA ARG A 102 7.02 23.06 -7.30
C ARG A 102 6.21 21.93 -7.90
N ALA A 103 6.64 20.68 -7.70
CA ALA A 103 5.96 19.50 -8.21
C ALA A 103 4.95 18.90 -7.21
N ARG A 104 4.90 19.39 -5.97
CA ARG A 104 3.91 18.94 -4.96
C ARG A 104 2.48 19.34 -5.26
N VAL A 105 2.28 20.24 -6.23
CA VAL A 105 0.94 20.59 -6.75
C VAL A 105 0.33 19.47 -7.59
N LEU A 106 1.13 18.51 -8.03
CA LEU A 106 0.64 17.35 -8.79
C LEU A 106 -0.05 16.36 -7.86
N PRO A 107 -1.19 15.79 -8.27
CA PRO A 107 -1.88 14.76 -7.51
C PRO A 107 -1.04 13.47 -7.44
N TYR A 108 -1.33 12.63 -6.45
CA TYR A 108 -0.56 11.42 -6.23
C TYR A 108 -0.57 10.47 -7.43
N GLY A 109 -1.70 10.35 -8.11
CA GLY A 109 -1.83 9.51 -9.31
C GLY A 109 -0.98 9.97 -10.49
N ALA A 110 -0.55 11.24 -10.56
CA ALA A 110 0.38 11.71 -11.60
C ALA A 110 1.71 10.92 -11.62
N TRP A 111 2.05 10.32 -10.48
CA TRP A 111 3.27 9.55 -10.28
C TRP A 111 3.10 8.04 -10.51
N LEU A 112 1.92 7.59 -10.93
CA LEU A 112 1.62 6.16 -11.09
C LEU A 112 2.65 5.39 -11.93
N PRO A 113 3.21 5.90 -13.05
CA PRO A 113 4.28 5.21 -13.77
C PRO A 113 5.48 4.85 -12.90
N LEU A 114 5.89 5.75 -11.99
CA LEU A 114 7.02 5.55 -11.08
C LEU A 114 6.75 4.49 -10.00
N HIS A 115 5.50 4.17 -9.74
CA HIS A 115 5.09 3.13 -8.80
C HIS A 115 4.90 1.77 -9.48
N VAL A 116 4.49 1.74 -10.74
CA VAL A 116 4.22 0.49 -11.48
C VAL A 116 5.49 -0.30 -11.77
N THR A 117 6.59 0.35 -12.15
CA THR A 117 7.79 -0.27 -12.74
C THR A 117 8.40 -1.37 -11.87
N LEU A 118 8.74 -1.07 -10.62
CA LEU A 118 9.39 -2.05 -9.73
C LEU A 118 8.45 -3.15 -9.25
N VAL A 119 7.15 -2.85 -9.13
CA VAL A 119 6.13 -3.88 -8.81
C VAL A 119 6.00 -4.85 -9.97
N ARG A 120 5.95 -4.35 -11.21
CA ARG A 120 5.89 -5.18 -12.40
C ARG A 120 7.12 -6.09 -12.50
N SER A 121 8.32 -5.53 -12.38
CA SER A 121 9.59 -6.27 -12.40
C SER A 121 9.60 -7.42 -11.39
N LEU A 122 9.16 -7.17 -10.15
CA LEU A 122 9.03 -8.22 -9.14
C LEU A 122 8.04 -9.30 -9.54
N MET A 123 6.85 -8.93 -10.05
CA MET A 123 5.81 -9.90 -10.39
C MET A 123 6.21 -10.75 -11.59
N GLU A 124 6.87 -10.17 -12.59
CA GLU A 124 7.46 -10.89 -13.72
C GLU A 124 8.52 -11.89 -13.25
N ALA A 125 9.46 -11.46 -12.42
CA ALA A 125 10.50 -12.30 -11.83
C ALA A 125 9.92 -13.44 -10.98
N ARG A 126 8.91 -13.17 -10.16
CA ARG A 126 8.22 -14.17 -9.32
C ARG A 126 7.57 -15.24 -10.21
N ASN A 127 6.89 -14.82 -11.29
CA ASN A 127 6.25 -15.75 -12.20
C ASN A 127 7.29 -16.59 -12.95
N ALA A 128 8.39 -16.00 -13.43
CA ALA A 128 9.51 -16.71 -14.06
C ALA A 128 10.15 -17.72 -13.08
N ALA A 129 10.35 -17.34 -11.82
CA ALA A 129 10.87 -18.19 -10.76
C ALA A 129 9.87 -19.27 -10.29
N ARG A 130 8.60 -19.20 -10.67
CA ARG A 130 7.50 -20.07 -10.23
C ARG A 130 7.37 -20.13 -8.69
N VAL A 131 7.59 -19.00 -8.02
CA VAL A 131 7.43 -18.88 -6.58
C VAL A 131 5.98 -18.49 -6.27
N ALA A 132 5.33 -19.23 -5.40
CA ALA A 132 3.92 -19.03 -5.07
C ALA A 132 3.68 -18.06 -3.90
N ALA A 133 4.73 -17.52 -3.30
CA ALA A 133 4.62 -16.60 -2.17
C ALA A 133 3.72 -15.39 -2.49
N PRO A 134 2.76 -15.05 -1.63
CA PRO A 134 1.97 -13.83 -1.80
C PRO A 134 2.86 -12.59 -1.70
N VAL A 135 2.55 -11.60 -2.54
CA VAL A 135 3.23 -10.30 -2.58
C VAL A 135 2.33 -9.24 -1.95
N VAL A 136 2.87 -8.54 -0.96
CA VAL A 136 2.29 -7.33 -0.37
C VAL A 136 3.06 -6.14 -0.95
N ALA A 137 2.47 -5.42 -1.91
CA ALA A 137 3.11 -4.29 -2.57
C ALA A 137 2.62 -2.97 -1.97
N LEU A 138 3.56 -2.11 -1.53
CA LEU A 138 3.22 -0.85 -0.88
C LEU A 138 3.18 0.37 -1.82
N PRO A 139 3.90 0.39 -2.96
CA PRO A 139 3.83 1.52 -3.87
C PRO A 139 2.44 1.67 -4.50
N PHE A 140 1.67 2.63 -4.01
CA PHE A 140 0.34 3.01 -4.51
C PHE A 140 -0.55 1.81 -4.92
N PRO A 141 -0.81 0.88 -4.01
CA PRO A 141 -1.48 -0.38 -4.33
C PRO A 141 -2.86 -0.21 -4.97
N ASP A 142 -3.63 0.80 -4.54
CA ASP A 142 -4.98 1.10 -5.02
C ASP A 142 -5.09 1.26 -6.55
N ALA A 143 -4.00 1.68 -7.20
CA ALA A 143 -3.92 1.88 -8.65
C ALA A 143 -2.95 0.90 -9.32
N VAL A 144 -1.80 0.59 -8.71
CA VAL A 144 -0.80 -0.33 -9.28
C VAL A 144 -1.35 -1.74 -9.43
N GLY A 145 -2.09 -2.23 -8.44
CA GLY A 145 -2.75 -3.54 -8.51
C GLY A 145 -3.66 -3.68 -9.73
N PRO A 146 -4.65 -2.79 -9.92
CA PRO A 146 -5.52 -2.80 -11.10
C PRO A 146 -4.77 -2.67 -12.45
N VAL A 147 -3.75 -1.79 -12.53
CA VAL A 147 -2.93 -1.63 -13.75
C VAL A 147 -2.27 -2.95 -14.13
N LEU A 148 -1.72 -3.66 -13.16
CA LEU A 148 -1.01 -4.93 -13.40
C LEU A 148 -1.94 -6.13 -13.56
N ALA A 149 -3.21 -6.01 -13.14
CA ALA A 149 -4.20 -7.10 -13.23
C ALA A 149 -4.47 -7.53 -14.68
N GLY A 150 -4.53 -6.58 -15.62
CA GLY A 150 -4.75 -6.86 -17.04
C GLY A 150 -3.69 -7.77 -17.66
N ALA A 151 -2.47 -7.72 -17.17
CA ALA A 151 -1.36 -8.58 -17.58
C ALA A 151 -1.21 -9.85 -16.70
N GLY A 152 -2.09 -10.09 -15.74
CA GLY A 152 -1.94 -11.19 -14.78
C GLY A 152 -0.75 -11.02 -13.82
N LEU A 153 -0.32 -9.78 -13.60
CA LEU A 153 0.81 -9.40 -12.75
C LEU A 153 0.39 -8.65 -11.48
N ALA A 154 -0.89 -8.69 -11.11
CA ALA A 154 -1.33 -8.06 -9.88
C ALA A 154 -0.70 -8.74 -8.66
N PRO A 155 -0.14 -7.97 -7.69
CA PRO A 155 0.16 -8.49 -6.36
C PRO A 155 -1.11 -9.04 -5.69
N GLU A 156 -0.96 -9.94 -4.73
CA GLU A 156 -2.11 -10.44 -3.95
C GLU A 156 -2.80 -9.32 -3.20
N THR A 157 -2.03 -8.33 -2.73
CA THR A 157 -2.57 -7.14 -2.06
C THR A 157 -1.49 -6.07 -1.86
N GLY A 158 -1.92 -4.91 -1.37
CA GLY A 158 -1.05 -3.93 -0.72
C GLY A 158 -1.22 -3.90 0.80
N ALA A 159 -0.72 -2.86 1.43
CA ALA A 159 -0.94 -2.57 2.86
C ALA A 159 -0.90 -1.05 3.10
N GLY A 160 -1.40 -0.61 4.25
CA GLY A 160 -1.43 0.81 4.65
C GLY A 160 -2.85 1.38 4.59
N ASN A 161 -2.99 2.51 4.00
CA ASN A 161 -4.12 3.43 3.84
C ASN A 161 -5.48 2.97 4.43
N VAL A 162 -6.19 2.06 3.78
CA VAL A 162 -7.52 1.64 4.20
C VAL A 162 -7.54 0.99 5.59
N LEU A 163 -6.47 0.24 5.97
CA LEU A 163 -6.36 -0.32 7.32
C LEU A 163 -6.11 0.77 8.35
N GLU A 164 -5.31 1.75 8.02
CA GLU A 164 -5.01 2.90 8.88
C GLU A 164 -6.28 3.72 9.14
N MET A 165 -7.06 4.02 8.09
CA MET A 165 -8.35 4.71 8.21
C MET A 165 -9.37 3.93 9.03
N ALA A 166 -9.51 2.63 8.76
CA ALA A 166 -10.42 1.76 9.51
C ALA A 166 -10.01 1.63 10.98
N THR A 167 -8.70 1.55 11.25
CA THR A 167 -8.19 1.49 12.63
C THR A 167 -8.43 2.81 13.36
N LYS A 168 -8.16 3.97 12.71
CA LYS A 168 -8.49 5.28 13.29
C LYS A 168 -9.97 5.36 13.64
N LEU A 169 -10.84 4.95 12.71
CA LEU A 169 -12.29 4.99 12.93
C LEU A 169 -12.69 4.09 14.11
N ALA A 170 -12.13 2.87 14.19
CA ALA A 170 -12.39 1.96 15.30
C ALA A 170 -11.95 2.55 16.66
N VAL A 171 -10.78 3.18 16.72
CA VAL A 171 -10.26 3.83 17.94
C VAL A 171 -11.18 4.95 18.38
N VAL A 172 -11.53 5.87 17.47
CA VAL A 172 -12.37 7.04 17.82
C VAL A 172 -13.77 6.60 18.24
N VAL A 173 -14.34 5.57 17.60
CA VAL A 173 -15.64 4.98 17.99
C VAL A 173 -15.56 4.32 19.36
N ALA A 174 -14.53 3.53 19.62
CA ALA A 174 -14.33 2.87 20.91
C ALA A 174 -14.20 3.89 22.06
N GLU A 175 -13.41 4.95 21.85
CA GLU A 175 -13.27 6.05 22.81
C GLU A 175 -14.60 6.77 23.08
N ARG A 176 -15.34 7.11 22.00
CA ARG A 176 -16.65 7.80 22.12
C ARG A 176 -17.69 6.94 22.83
N ALA A 177 -17.74 5.65 22.53
CA ALA A 177 -18.70 4.71 23.13
C ALA A 177 -18.27 4.19 24.50
N GLY A 178 -17.03 4.41 24.94
CA GLY A 178 -16.50 3.89 26.21
C GLY A 178 -16.36 2.36 26.22
N VAL A 179 -16.02 1.76 25.08
CA VAL A 179 -15.88 0.30 24.92
C VAL A 179 -14.45 -0.07 24.48
N THR A 180 -14.13 -1.37 24.46
CA THR A 180 -12.85 -1.86 23.94
C THR A 180 -12.88 -1.93 22.41
N LEU A 181 -11.71 -1.96 21.77
CA LEU A 181 -11.60 -2.06 20.30
C LEU A 181 -12.28 -3.31 19.72
N GLU A 182 -12.26 -4.42 20.46
CA GLU A 182 -12.88 -5.69 20.07
C GLU A 182 -14.40 -5.61 19.96
N ALA A 183 -15.02 -4.63 20.63
CA ALA A 183 -16.47 -4.41 20.55
C ALA A 183 -16.87 -3.61 19.29
N VAL A 184 -15.90 -3.07 18.53
CA VAL A 184 -16.16 -2.25 17.35
C VAL A 184 -15.85 -3.06 16.09
N ASP A 185 -16.84 -3.24 15.21
CA ASP A 185 -16.66 -3.80 13.87
C ASP A 185 -16.76 -2.68 12.84
N VAL A 186 -15.70 -2.51 12.05
CA VAL A 186 -15.61 -1.50 10.98
C VAL A 186 -15.54 -2.24 9.65
N ARG A 187 -16.34 -1.81 8.67
CA ARG A 187 -16.29 -2.27 7.28
C ARG A 187 -16.20 -1.09 6.36
N LEU A 188 -14.97 -0.76 5.97
CA LEU A 188 -14.64 0.40 5.16
C LEU A 188 -14.23 -0.03 3.74
N VAL A 189 -14.95 0.47 2.75
CA VAL A 189 -14.57 0.44 1.34
C VAL A 189 -14.16 1.87 0.97
N ALA A 190 -12.86 2.08 0.72
CA ALA A 190 -12.34 3.41 0.46
C ALA A 190 -11.04 3.35 -0.36
N HIS A 191 -10.84 4.35 -1.20
CA HIS A 191 -9.63 4.55 -1.99
C HIS A 191 -8.59 5.37 -1.19
N HIS A 192 -7.32 5.28 -1.55
CA HIS A 192 -6.22 6.11 -1.04
C HIS A 192 -6.60 7.60 -0.92
N ALA A 193 -7.28 8.14 -1.92
CA ALA A 193 -7.75 9.53 -1.91
C ALA A 193 -8.55 9.94 -0.66
N THR A 194 -9.15 8.98 0.04
CA THR A 194 -9.94 9.20 1.26
C THR A 194 -9.06 9.61 2.45
N GLU A 195 -7.76 9.29 2.43
CA GLU A 195 -6.83 9.68 3.50
C GLU A 195 -6.80 11.18 3.74
N ARG A 196 -7.00 11.99 2.70
CA ARG A 196 -7.03 13.45 2.80
C ARG A 196 -8.09 13.98 3.76
N ILE A 197 -9.24 13.28 3.83
CA ILE A 197 -10.34 13.65 4.73
C ILE A 197 -10.30 12.88 6.04
N ALA A 198 -9.70 11.70 6.04
CA ALA A 198 -9.54 10.90 7.26
C ALA A 198 -8.39 11.40 8.14
N PHE A 199 -7.32 11.89 7.53
CA PHE A 199 -6.12 12.36 8.24
C PHE A 199 -5.67 13.73 7.72
N SER A 200 -5.78 14.76 8.54
CA SER A 200 -5.29 16.10 8.21
C SER A 200 -3.78 16.16 7.95
N ALA A 201 -3.00 15.19 8.46
CA ALA A 201 -1.56 15.10 8.27
C ALA A 201 -1.15 14.75 6.83
N PHE A 202 -2.05 14.15 6.04
CA PHE A 202 -1.81 13.79 4.64
C PHE A 202 -2.29 14.87 3.64
N GLY A 203 -2.88 15.96 4.13
CA GLY A 203 -3.23 17.11 3.30
C GLY A 203 -2.00 17.80 2.75
N GLY A 204 -1.74 17.72 1.44
CA GLY A 204 -0.63 18.46 0.85
C GLY A 204 -0.01 17.91 -0.43
N LEU A 205 -0.41 16.74 -0.91
CA LEU A 205 -0.09 16.29 -2.25
C LEU A 205 -1.32 16.43 -3.15
N GLY A 206 -1.26 17.36 -4.06
CA GLY A 206 -2.28 17.61 -5.06
C GLY A 206 -3.00 18.93 -4.87
N GLY A 207 -2.68 19.89 -5.73
CA GLY A 207 -3.45 21.13 -5.86
C GLY A 207 -4.83 20.81 -6.40
N ASP A 208 -5.85 21.43 -5.79
CA ASP A 208 -7.25 21.26 -6.16
C ASP A 208 -7.67 22.01 -7.43
N GLU A 209 -6.72 22.59 -8.17
CA GLU A 209 -7.02 23.33 -9.40
C GLU A 209 -7.56 22.39 -10.49
N GLY A 210 -8.88 22.36 -10.62
CA GLY A 210 -9.60 21.57 -11.61
C GLY A 210 -9.93 20.13 -11.20
N GLY A 211 -9.59 19.71 -9.98
CA GLY A 211 -9.94 18.40 -9.43
C GLY A 211 -11.42 18.27 -9.04
N PRO A 212 -11.88 17.08 -8.64
CA PRO A 212 -13.24 16.85 -8.20
C PRO A 212 -13.60 17.68 -6.96
N ILE A 213 -14.82 18.19 -6.92
CA ILE A 213 -15.33 18.99 -5.79
C ILE A 213 -15.94 18.04 -4.74
N GLY A 214 -15.66 18.32 -3.46
CA GLY A 214 -16.19 17.55 -2.34
C GLY A 214 -15.33 16.33 -1.98
N PRO A 215 -15.78 15.50 -1.02
CA PRO A 215 -15.04 14.33 -0.59
C PRO A 215 -15.13 13.19 -1.61
N PRO A 216 -14.11 12.31 -1.68
CA PRO A 216 -14.20 11.10 -2.47
C PRO A 216 -15.33 10.19 -1.96
N PRO A 217 -16.00 9.43 -2.85
CA PRO A 217 -16.98 8.45 -2.43
C PRO A 217 -16.30 7.33 -1.62
N LEU A 218 -17.01 6.87 -0.62
CA LEU A 218 -16.63 5.75 0.24
C LEU A 218 -17.89 5.06 0.79
N HIS A 219 -17.74 3.86 1.29
CA HIS A 219 -18.75 3.22 2.13
C HIS A 219 -18.11 2.81 3.46
N ALA A 220 -18.76 3.17 4.56
CA ALA A 220 -18.30 2.83 5.90
C ALA A 220 -19.47 2.35 6.75
N GLY A 221 -19.50 1.06 7.04
CA GLY A 221 -20.40 0.46 8.02
C GLY A 221 -19.64 0.28 9.35
N VAL A 222 -20.25 0.71 10.45
CA VAL A 222 -19.71 0.52 11.80
C VAL A 222 -20.78 -0.04 12.72
N SER A 223 -20.41 -1.02 13.54
CA SER A 223 -21.25 -1.47 14.65
C SER A 223 -20.47 -1.54 15.95
N VAL A 224 -21.17 -1.25 17.06
CA VAL A 224 -20.64 -1.34 18.43
C VAL A 224 -21.41 -2.43 19.17
N SER A 225 -20.73 -3.47 19.61
CA SER A 225 -21.36 -4.64 20.26
C SER A 225 -22.51 -5.26 19.44
N GLY A 226 -22.42 -5.17 18.11
CA GLY A 226 -23.42 -5.68 17.16
C GLY A 226 -24.54 -4.70 16.79
N GLU A 227 -24.61 -3.53 17.41
CA GLU A 227 -25.56 -2.47 17.06
C GLU A 227 -24.96 -1.52 16.05
N ALA A 228 -25.63 -1.32 14.90
CA ALA A 228 -25.17 -0.47 13.83
C ALA A 228 -25.21 1.03 14.23
N MET A 229 -24.18 1.75 13.84
CA MET A 229 -24.12 3.22 14.00
C MET A 229 -24.78 3.91 12.78
N PRO A 230 -25.38 5.11 12.98
CA PRO A 230 -25.87 5.93 11.88
C PRO A 230 -24.74 6.40 10.94
N ASP A 231 -25.00 6.40 9.63
CA ASP A 231 -24.00 6.73 8.59
C ASP A 231 -23.42 8.15 8.73
N ASP A 232 -24.24 9.11 9.16
CA ASP A 232 -23.81 10.49 9.38
C ASP A 232 -22.84 10.60 10.57
N GLU A 233 -23.08 9.86 11.64
CA GLU A 233 -22.18 9.78 12.79
C GLU A 233 -20.86 9.09 12.40
N VAL A 234 -20.93 7.98 11.65
CA VAL A 234 -19.74 7.29 11.13
C VAL A 234 -18.89 8.23 10.28
N ARG A 235 -19.53 9.00 9.41
CA ARG A 235 -18.83 9.98 8.55
C ARG A 235 -18.20 11.11 9.36
N GLU A 236 -18.90 11.63 10.37
CA GLU A 236 -18.36 12.63 11.30
C GLU A 236 -17.08 12.11 11.97
N LEU A 237 -17.12 10.90 12.51
CA LEU A 237 -15.98 10.28 13.21
C LEU A 237 -14.81 9.96 12.28
N LEU A 238 -15.09 9.49 11.06
CA LEU A 238 -14.06 9.23 10.05
C LEU A 238 -13.31 10.52 9.68
N THR A 239 -14.00 11.65 9.58
CA THR A 239 -13.41 12.93 9.18
C THR A 239 -12.95 13.80 10.35
N ALA A 240 -13.24 13.39 11.59
CA ALA A 240 -12.77 14.09 12.78
C ALA A 240 -11.24 14.17 12.82
N ALA A 241 -10.71 15.32 13.25
CA ALA A 241 -9.27 15.52 13.39
C ALA A 241 -8.69 14.50 14.38
N TYR A 242 -7.59 13.87 13.98
CA TYR A 242 -6.86 12.91 14.81
C TYR A 242 -5.39 13.35 14.90
N PRO A 243 -4.80 13.42 16.09
CA PRO A 243 -3.43 13.90 16.25
C PRO A 243 -2.45 12.86 15.72
N LEU A 244 -1.78 13.18 14.62
CA LEU A 244 -0.73 12.37 14.02
C LEU A 244 0.53 13.20 13.78
N LEU A 245 1.66 12.53 13.77
CA LEU A 245 2.89 13.08 13.23
C LEU A 245 2.72 13.31 11.72
N SER A 246 3.52 14.21 11.15
CA SER A 246 3.50 14.53 9.72
C SER A 246 4.74 14.03 8.99
N GLY A 247 4.65 13.97 7.66
CA GLY A 247 5.76 13.58 6.79
C GLY A 247 6.15 12.10 6.98
N PRO A 248 7.43 11.73 6.83
CA PRO A 248 7.89 10.34 6.91
C PRO A 248 7.59 9.63 8.23
N ALA A 249 7.29 10.37 9.31
CA ALA A 249 6.92 9.77 10.59
C ALA A 249 5.60 8.99 10.54
N THR A 250 4.71 9.29 9.57
CA THR A 250 3.47 8.52 9.33
C THR A 250 3.73 7.10 8.84
N HIS A 251 4.91 6.81 8.30
CA HIS A 251 5.29 5.46 7.88
C HIS A 251 5.29 4.41 9.00
N GLU A 252 5.28 4.83 10.27
CA GLU A 252 5.07 3.91 11.40
C GLU A 252 3.70 3.21 11.30
N LEU A 253 2.65 3.94 10.89
CA LEU A 253 1.32 3.36 10.70
C LEU A 253 1.34 2.36 9.55
N THR A 254 1.92 2.75 8.41
CA THR A 254 2.02 1.88 7.23
C THR A 254 2.85 0.63 7.53
N ALA A 255 3.93 0.75 8.29
CA ALA A 255 4.75 -0.39 8.71
C ALA A 255 3.96 -1.34 9.63
N ALA A 256 3.19 -0.80 10.58
CA ALA A 256 2.33 -1.59 11.46
C ALA A 256 1.21 -2.29 10.68
N ALA A 257 0.55 -1.60 9.75
CA ALA A 257 -0.47 -2.17 8.87
C ALA A 257 0.11 -3.28 7.98
N THR A 258 1.33 -3.08 7.44
CA THR A 258 2.06 -4.08 6.67
C THR A 258 2.34 -5.32 7.50
N ALA A 259 2.87 -5.15 8.71
CA ALA A 259 3.16 -6.25 9.61
C ALA A 259 1.89 -7.02 10.00
N ALA A 260 0.77 -6.35 10.25
CA ALA A 260 -0.52 -6.99 10.53
C ALA A 260 -0.97 -7.87 9.34
N THR A 261 -0.80 -7.40 8.11
CA THR A 261 -1.13 -8.13 6.87
C THR A 261 -0.20 -9.34 6.70
N VAL A 262 1.11 -9.17 6.85
CA VAL A 262 2.10 -10.26 6.78
C VAL A 262 1.80 -11.34 7.82
N TRP A 263 1.55 -10.95 9.07
CA TRP A 263 1.25 -11.92 10.13
C TRP A 263 -0.06 -12.67 9.90
N ALA A 264 -1.05 -12.04 9.27
CA ALA A 264 -2.28 -12.72 8.89
C ALA A 264 -2.04 -13.74 7.77
N LEU A 265 -1.26 -13.39 6.73
CA LEU A 265 -0.87 -14.29 5.64
C LEU A 265 -0.04 -15.50 6.13
N LEU A 266 0.67 -15.37 7.24
CA LEU A 266 1.43 -16.47 7.86
C LEU A 266 0.62 -17.28 8.88
N SER A 267 -0.64 -16.94 9.12
CA SER A 267 -1.51 -17.58 10.10
C SER A 267 -2.55 -18.47 9.43
N ASP A 268 -2.79 -19.66 10.00
CA ASP A 268 -3.90 -20.52 9.56
C ASP A 268 -5.27 -20.01 10.06
N GLN A 269 -5.28 -19.12 11.07
CA GLN A 269 -6.48 -18.51 11.60
C GLN A 269 -6.82 -17.25 10.82
N PRO A 270 -7.99 -17.19 10.15
CA PRO A 270 -8.41 -15.99 9.42
C PRO A 270 -8.51 -14.77 10.34
N ARG A 271 -7.95 -13.65 9.90
CA ARG A 271 -8.05 -12.36 10.58
C ARG A 271 -8.83 -11.38 9.72
N ARG A 272 -9.74 -10.63 10.34
CA ARG A 272 -10.39 -9.49 9.69
C ARG A 272 -9.42 -8.33 9.64
N LEU A 273 -9.20 -7.82 8.45
CA LEU A 273 -8.35 -6.66 8.17
C LEU A 273 -9.00 -5.82 7.06
N HIS A 274 -8.36 -4.72 6.72
CA HIS A 274 -8.62 -3.96 5.51
C HIS A 274 -7.34 -3.94 4.69
N VAL A 275 -7.45 -4.23 3.40
CA VAL A 275 -6.28 -4.20 2.54
C VAL A 275 -6.59 -3.48 1.22
N PRO A 276 -5.63 -2.72 0.67
CA PRO A 276 -5.77 -2.13 -0.66
C PRO A 276 -5.49 -3.17 -1.74
N ALA A 277 -6.18 -3.04 -2.84
CA ALA A 277 -6.02 -3.81 -4.07
C ALA A 277 -6.01 -5.35 -3.93
N PRO A 278 -6.90 -5.98 -3.14
CA PRO A 278 -6.92 -7.44 -3.08
C PRO A 278 -7.19 -8.03 -4.46
N ALA A 279 -6.27 -8.89 -4.94
CA ALA A 279 -6.31 -9.50 -6.27
C ALA A 279 -6.50 -8.49 -7.42
N GLY A 280 -5.84 -7.33 -7.33
CA GLY A 280 -5.86 -6.30 -8.38
C GLY A 280 -7.14 -5.46 -8.46
N ARG A 281 -8.02 -5.50 -7.46
CA ARG A 281 -9.19 -4.59 -7.40
C ARG A 281 -8.76 -3.16 -7.10
N PRO A 282 -9.43 -2.12 -7.64
CA PRO A 282 -9.10 -0.74 -7.32
C PRO A 282 -9.48 -0.39 -5.88
N GLY A 283 -8.60 0.34 -5.16
CA GLY A 283 -8.87 0.83 -3.81
C GLY A 283 -8.84 -0.24 -2.72
N GLY A 284 -9.39 0.07 -1.56
CA GLY A 284 -9.31 -0.74 -0.35
C GLY A 284 -10.63 -1.39 0.09
N TYR A 285 -10.53 -2.54 0.77
CA TYR A 285 -11.68 -3.39 1.14
C TYR A 285 -11.50 -4.04 2.51
N PRO A 286 -12.61 -4.29 3.24
CA PRO A 286 -12.61 -5.22 4.35
C PRO A 286 -12.42 -6.65 3.84
N VAL A 287 -11.55 -7.41 4.49
CA VAL A 287 -11.15 -8.76 4.07
C VAL A 287 -10.97 -9.70 5.26
N ARG A 288 -10.98 -11.00 4.96
CA ARG A 288 -10.43 -12.06 5.80
C ARG A 288 -9.13 -12.55 5.21
N VAL A 289 -8.06 -12.48 5.97
CA VAL A 289 -6.70 -12.85 5.54
C VAL A 289 -6.22 -14.02 6.37
N SER A 290 -5.70 -15.04 5.69
CA SER A 290 -5.02 -16.19 6.31
C SER A 290 -3.98 -16.76 5.35
N ARG A 291 -3.27 -17.82 5.75
CA ARG A 291 -2.39 -18.59 4.86
C ARG A 291 -3.11 -19.15 3.63
N ALA A 292 -4.41 -19.40 3.73
CA ALA A 292 -5.22 -19.87 2.61
C ALA A 292 -5.49 -18.78 1.55
N GLY A 293 -5.25 -17.51 1.88
CA GLY A 293 -5.44 -16.38 0.96
C GLY A 293 -6.21 -15.21 1.57
N ILE A 294 -6.71 -14.37 0.67
CA ILE A 294 -7.44 -13.14 0.99
C ILE A 294 -8.85 -13.23 0.40
N GLU A 295 -9.86 -13.11 1.24
CA GLU A 295 -11.28 -13.16 0.86
C GLU A 295 -11.95 -11.84 1.23
N LEU A 296 -12.82 -11.31 0.35
CA LEU A 296 -13.61 -10.11 0.67
C LEU A 296 -14.58 -10.40 1.82
N ASP A 297 -14.68 -9.48 2.78
CA ASP A 297 -15.62 -9.51 3.91
C ASP A 297 -16.52 -8.25 3.89
N LEU A 298 -17.15 -8.01 2.73
CA LEU A 298 -17.97 -6.82 2.48
C LEU A 298 -19.19 -6.75 3.44
N PRO A 299 -19.75 -5.54 3.63
CA PRO A 299 -21.05 -5.40 4.28
C PRO A 299 -22.10 -6.30 3.61
N PRO A 300 -23.07 -6.86 4.39
CA PRO A 300 -24.03 -7.83 3.85
C PRO A 300 -24.92 -7.30 2.71
N ASP A 301 -25.12 -6.00 2.65
CA ASP A 301 -25.95 -5.29 1.67
C ASP A 301 -25.13 -4.74 0.48
N MET A 302 -23.80 -4.92 0.49
CA MET A 302 -22.90 -4.41 -0.58
C MET A 302 -22.45 -5.55 -1.50
N LYS A 303 -22.70 -5.41 -2.79
CA LYS A 303 -22.13 -6.31 -3.80
C LYS A 303 -20.71 -5.90 -4.15
N GLU A 304 -19.90 -6.87 -4.57
CA GLU A 304 -18.53 -6.62 -5.01
C GLU A 304 -18.45 -5.56 -6.13
N ALA A 305 -19.35 -5.61 -7.11
CA ALA A 305 -19.39 -4.65 -8.20
C ALA A 305 -19.62 -3.21 -7.72
N ASP A 306 -20.44 -3.02 -6.69
CA ASP A 306 -20.73 -1.71 -6.11
C ASP A 306 -19.50 -1.18 -5.34
N ALA A 307 -18.82 -2.06 -4.59
CA ALA A 307 -17.58 -1.72 -3.89
C ALA A 307 -16.46 -1.31 -4.87
N ILE A 308 -16.31 -2.04 -5.98
CA ILE A 308 -15.37 -1.70 -7.06
C ILE A 308 -15.74 -0.33 -7.66
N ALA A 309 -17.03 -0.08 -7.93
CA ALA A 309 -17.48 1.18 -8.51
C ALA A 309 -17.19 2.38 -7.58
N VAL A 310 -17.40 2.23 -6.27
CA VAL A 310 -17.06 3.27 -5.27
C VAL A 310 -15.58 3.64 -5.37
N ASN A 311 -14.68 2.66 -5.34
CA ASN A 311 -13.24 2.88 -5.39
C ASN A 311 -12.77 3.40 -6.75
N ALA A 312 -13.33 2.91 -7.86
CA ALA A 312 -13.00 3.39 -9.20
C ALA A 312 -13.39 4.86 -9.41
N VAL A 313 -14.53 5.30 -8.85
CA VAL A 313 -14.91 6.71 -8.88
C VAL A 313 -14.00 7.54 -7.98
N ALA A 314 -13.64 7.05 -6.79
CA ALA A 314 -12.77 7.74 -5.84
C ALA A 314 -11.33 7.97 -6.39
N ALA A 315 -10.85 7.11 -7.29
CA ALA A 315 -9.55 7.26 -7.96
C ALA A 315 -9.38 8.60 -8.69
N ARG A 316 -10.49 9.23 -9.08
CA ARG A 316 -10.48 10.56 -9.74
C ARG A 316 -9.95 11.68 -8.85
N TRP A 317 -10.02 11.52 -7.51
CA TRP A 317 -9.42 12.46 -6.54
C TRP A 317 -7.91 12.33 -6.48
N ASP A 318 -7.35 11.17 -6.87
CA ASP A 318 -5.92 11.00 -7.10
C ASP A 318 -5.54 11.30 -8.55
N GLY A 319 -6.50 11.68 -9.40
CA GLY A 319 -6.26 12.09 -10.78
C GLY A 319 -6.37 11.00 -11.81
N ILE A 320 -6.82 9.80 -11.45
CA ILE A 320 -7.00 8.68 -12.36
C ILE A 320 -8.47 8.64 -12.80
N GLU A 321 -8.74 8.91 -14.07
CA GLU A 321 -10.10 8.91 -14.61
C GLU A 321 -10.65 7.47 -14.66
N ARG A 322 -9.82 6.52 -15.14
CA ARG A 322 -10.14 5.10 -15.18
C ARG A 322 -8.88 4.25 -15.44
N ILE A 323 -8.95 3.00 -15.07
CA ILE A 323 -8.01 1.94 -15.47
C ILE A 323 -8.79 0.98 -16.35
N GLU A 324 -8.27 0.70 -17.53
CA GLU A 324 -8.90 -0.15 -18.55
C GLU A 324 -8.61 -1.64 -18.27
N PRO A 325 -9.39 -2.58 -18.81
CA PRO A 325 -9.22 -4.02 -18.52
C PRO A 325 -7.85 -4.59 -18.91
N ASP A 326 -7.15 -3.98 -19.87
CA ASP A 326 -5.78 -4.33 -20.28
C ASP A 326 -4.70 -3.72 -19.37
N GLY A 327 -5.10 -2.92 -18.38
CA GLY A 327 -4.22 -2.22 -17.45
C GLY A 327 -3.77 -0.84 -17.94
N ALA A 328 -4.16 -0.41 -19.14
CA ALA A 328 -3.94 0.97 -19.53
C ALA A 328 -4.71 1.91 -18.58
N PHE A 329 -4.13 3.04 -18.26
CA PHE A 329 -4.81 4.02 -17.41
C PHE A 329 -4.88 5.41 -18.05
N VAL A 330 -5.96 6.09 -17.74
CA VAL A 330 -6.27 7.41 -18.29
C VAL A 330 -6.27 8.41 -17.14
N TYR A 331 -5.54 9.48 -17.30
CA TYR A 331 -5.57 10.60 -16.35
C TYR A 331 -6.81 11.46 -16.53
N CYS A 332 -7.30 12.01 -15.42
CA CYS A 332 -8.24 13.13 -15.48
C CYS A 332 -7.58 14.30 -16.23
N ARG A 333 -8.36 15.04 -17.00
CA ARG A 333 -7.85 16.18 -17.80
C ARG A 333 -7.04 17.19 -16.96
N TRP A 334 -7.50 17.50 -15.75
CA TRP A 334 -6.83 18.45 -14.86
C TRP A 334 -5.41 17.99 -14.46
N VAL A 335 -5.16 16.67 -14.41
CA VAL A 335 -3.82 16.11 -14.16
C VAL A 335 -2.92 16.30 -15.36
N SER A 336 -3.43 16.00 -16.57
CA SER A 336 -2.67 16.19 -17.82
C SER A 336 -2.28 17.65 -18.01
N ASP A 337 -3.22 18.57 -17.69
CA ASP A 337 -2.99 20.02 -17.73
C ASP A 337 -1.96 20.44 -16.65
N ALA A 338 -2.01 19.84 -15.46
CA ALA A 338 -1.06 20.13 -14.38
C ALA A 338 0.34 19.60 -14.69
N LEU A 339 0.48 18.39 -15.24
CA LEU A 339 1.74 17.83 -15.71
C LEU A 339 2.40 18.71 -16.78
N GLU A 340 1.60 19.22 -17.74
CA GLU A 340 2.08 20.11 -18.78
C GLU A 340 2.60 21.43 -18.20
N ARG A 341 1.85 22.05 -17.27
CA ARG A 341 2.26 23.31 -16.62
C ARG A 341 3.50 23.13 -15.73
N THR A 342 3.62 22.00 -15.03
CA THR A 342 4.63 21.80 -13.98
C THR A 342 5.90 21.18 -14.53
N LEU A 343 5.78 20.17 -15.39
CA LEU A 343 6.87 19.38 -15.91
C LEU A 343 7.09 19.53 -17.42
N GLY A 344 6.23 20.30 -18.13
CA GLY A 344 6.34 20.47 -19.57
C GLY A 344 6.04 19.22 -20.37
N VAL A 345 5.25 18.31 -19.82
CA VAL A 345 4.81 17.09 -20.51
C VAL A 345 3.32 16.89 -20.32
N ARG A 346 2.62 16.59 -21.42
CA ARG A 346 1.21 16.23 -21.40
C ARG A 346 1.07 14.72 -21.55
N ILE A 347 0.46 14.08 -20.55
CA ILE A 347 0.20 12.64 -20.55
C ILE A 347 -1.31 12.49 -20.31
N GLU A 348 -2.01 11.85 -21.24
CA GLU A 348 -3.46 11.62 -21.10
C GLU A 348 -3.77 10.15 -20.81
N ARG A 349 -3.03 9.25 -21.43
CA ARG A 349 -3.19 7.80 -21.33
C ARG A 349 -1.81 7.15 -21.30
N VAL A 350 -1.67 6.08 -20.53
CA VAL A 350 -0.43 5.30 -20.41
C VAL A 350 -0.77 3.83 -20.60
N GLU A 351 -0.06 3.19 -21.51
CA GLU A 351 -0.04 1.73 -21.63
C GLU A 351 0.89 1.13 -20.57
N PRO A 352 0.58 -0.04 -20.00
CA PRO A 352 1.48 -0.68 -19.02
C PRO A 352 2.90 -0.87 -19.55
N ALA A 353 3.05 -1.18 -20.84
CA ALA A 353 4.34 -1.35 -21.50
C ALA A 353 5.17 -0.06 -21.63
N GLU A 354 4.52 1.10 -21.60
CA GLU A 354 5.17 2.41 -21.72
C GLU A 354 5.59 2.99 -20.36
N SER A 355 5.16 2.34 -19.26
CA SER A 355 5.36 2.89 -17.91
C SER A 355 6.82 3.15 -17.55
N ASP A 356 7.78 2.33 -18.05
CA ASP A 356 9.21 2.55 -17.78
C ASP A 356 9.74 3.78 -18.50
N ALA A 357 9.44 3.94 -19.78
CA ALA A 357 9.89 5.09 -20.56
C ALA A 357 9.30 6.41 -20.03
N ILE A 358 8.02 6.37 -19.62
CA ILE A 358 7.35 7.51 -19.01
C ILE A 358 7.93 7.81 -17.62
N ALA A 359 8.24 6.79 -16.82
CA ALA A 359 8.87 6.95 -15.53
C ALA A 359 10.26 7.59 -15.66
N ASP A 360 11.07 7.17 -16.65
CA ASP A 360 12.38 7.75 -16.94
C ASP A 360 12.27 9.24 -17.33
N ASP A 361 11.30 9.61 -18.18
CA ASP A 361 11.06 11.00 -18.56
C ASP A 361 10.59 11.85 -17.37
N LEU A 362 9.68 11.32 -16.54
CA LEU A 362 9.21 12.01 -15.34
C LEU A 362 10.32 12.24 -14.33
N GLU A 363 11.18 11.24 -14.06
CA GLU A 363 12.36 11.41 -13.19
C GLU A 363 13.34 12.46 -13.73
N ALA A 364 13.62 12.42 -15.03
CA ALA A 364 14.52 13.38 -15.67
C ALA A 364 13.98 14.81 -15.59
N ARG A 365 12.65 14.99 -15.67
CA ARG A 365 11.99 16.31 -15.52
C ARG A 365 11.97 16.76 -14.08
N LEU A 366 11.66 15.87 -13.14
CA LEU A 366 11.71 16.17 -11.70
C LEU A 366 13.08 16.64 -11.24
N ALA A 367 14.16 16.08 -11.80
CA ALA A 367 15.51 16.48 -11.47
C ALA A 367 15.88 17.92 -11.93
N ARG A 368 15.04 18.54 -12.77
CA ARG A 368 15.24 19.89 -13.33
C ARG A 368 14.38 20.96 -12.64
N VAL A 369 13.46 20.59 -11.80
CA VAL A 369 12.49 21.44 -11.11
C VAL A 369 12.86 21.62 -9.64
#